data_5cb7fcdaf3ada6612874b0106d1a940c
#
_entry.id   5cb7fcdaf3ada6612874b0106d1a940c
#
_cell.length_a   1.000
_cell.length_b   1.000
_cell.length_c   1.000
_cell.angle_alpha   90.00
_cell.angle_beta   90.00
_cell.angle_gamma   90.00
#
_symmetry.space_group_name_H-M   'P 1'
#
loop_
_entity.id
_entity.type
_entity.pdbx_description
1 polymer ?
#
loop_
_entity_poly.entity_id
_entity_poly.type
_entity_poly.pdbx_seq_one_letter_code
_entity_poly.pdbx_strand_id
1 'polypeptide(L)'
;MNQTIIQERSGLNQFYAKVYAFVGLGIGLSALVSALMLTVFQSQLVYFLMHGRLWLMIATFAELALVFVASSMAAKNSPAALPVFLVYSVLNGFTLSFVVAFYTPGTVLSAFVSSALLFFVMAAIGIFTKKDLSGMGRALMAALVGLIIAMIVNLFLANSFFDYMISVAMVLVFSGLIAWDNQKIRYVYEQSRGQVATGWVISMALSIYLDFINLFLSILRIFGRND
;
A
#
# COMPACT_ATOMS: atom_id res chain seq x y z
N MET A 1 -14.27 33.98 14.97
CA MET A 1 -12.94 33.38 14.70
C MET A 1 -12.77 31.99 15.30
N ASN A 2 -13.15 31.69 16.55
CA ASN A 2 -13.02 30.36 17.15
C ASN A 2 -13.92 29.29 16.50
N GLN A 3 -15.16 29.61 16.10
CA GLN A 3 -16.09 28.63 15.52
C GLN A 3 -15.65 28.15 14.10
N THR A 4 -15.09 29.05 13.29
CA THR A 4 -14.56 28.72 11.96
C THR A 4 -13.37 27.75 12.03
N ILE A 5 -12.45 27.99 12.97
CA ILE A 5 -11.28 27.14 13.20
C ILE A 5 -11.70 25.74 13.70
N ILE A 6 -12.74 25.66 14.53
CA ILE A 6 -13.26 24.38 15.03
C ILE A 6 -13.92 23.59 13.89
N GLN A 7 -14.70 24.25 13.01
CA GLN A 7 -15.32 23.62 11.85
C GLN A 7 -14.28 23.11 10.83
N GLU A 8 -13.24 23.88 10.55
CA GLU A 8 -12.15 23.48 9.64
C GLU A 8 -11.40 22.26 10.18
N ARG A 9 -11.07 22.23 11.47
CA ARG A 9 -10.41 21.07 12.10
C ARG A 9 -11.31 19.82 12.10
N SER A 10 -12.60 19.98 12.35
CA SER A 10 -13.57 18.88 12.31
C SER A 10 -13.67 18.30 10.89
N GLY A 11 -13.70 19.12 9.85
CA GLY A 11 -13.75 18.68 8.47
C GLY A 11 -12.48 17.95 8.03
N LEU A 12 -11.30 18.45 8.39
CA LEU A 12 -10.02 17.78 8.12
C LEU A 12 -9.95 16.40 8.79
N ASN A 13 -10.36 16.30 10.06
CA ASN A 13 -10.38 15.03 10.77
C ASN A 13 -11.35 14.02 10.13
N GLN A 14 -12.50 14.47 9.64
CA GLN A 14 -13.44 13.65 8.90
C GLN A 14 -12.84 13.16 7.57
N PHE A 15 -12.07 14.01 6.89
CA PHE A 15 -11.40 13.61 5.67
C PHE A 15 -10.33 12.53 5.95
N TYR A 16 -9.48 12.70 6.95
CA TYR A 16 -8.56 11.65 7.42
C TYR A 16 -9.31 10.36 7.74
N ALA A 17 -10.38 10.44 8.55
CA ALA A 17 -11.16 9.27 8.94
C ALA A 17 -11.71 8.50 7.73
N LYS A 18 -12.22 9.19 6.70
CA LYS A 18 -12.70 8.57 5.46
C LYS A 18 -11.58 7.88 4.70
N VAL A 19 -10.43 8.54 4.52
CA VAL A 19 -9.26 7.95 3.85
C VAL A 19 -8.82 6.69 4.56
N TYR A 20 -8.63 6.76 5.89
CA TYR A 20 -8.19 5.61 6.68
C TYR A 20 -9.23 4.48 6.75
N ALA A 21 -10.53 4.80 6.72
CA ALA A 21 -11.57 3.79 6.62
C ALA A 21 -11.45 2.96 5.33
N PHE A 22 -11.18 3.60 4.19
CA PHE A 22 -10.96 2.87 2.94
C PHE A 22 -9.61 2.14 2.91
N VAL A 23 -8.55 2.71 3.47
CA VAL A 23 -7.27 2.00 3.66
C VAL A 23 -7.48 0.72 4.47
N GLY A 24 -8.13 0.84 5.63
CA GLY A 24 -8.42 -0.31 6.50
C GLY A 24 -9.32 -1.35 5.82
N LEU A 25 -10.32 -0.91 5.04
CA LEU A 25 -11.17 -1.79 4.25
C LEU A 25 -10.35 -2.55 3.19
N GLY A 26 -9.48 -1.85 2.45
CA GLY A 26 -8.60 -2.47 1.45
C GLY A 26 -7.65 -3.50 2.05
N ILE A 27 -6.94 -3.14 3.13
CA ILE A 27 -6.03 -4.05 3.85
C ILE A 27 -6.80 -5.24 4.41
N GLY A 28 -7.97 -5.00 5.02
CA GLY A 28 -8.84 -6.04 5.57
C GLY A 28 -9.32 -7.04 4.52
N LEU A 29 -9.73 -6.56 3.34
CA LEU A 29 -10.12 -7.41 2.21
C LEU A 29 -8.94 -8.24 1.71
N SER A 30 -7.77 -7.64 1.52
CA SER A 30 -6.58 -8.37 1.07
C SER A 30 -6.15 -9.43 2.09
N ALA A 31 -6.17 -9.10 3.38
CA ALA A 31 -5.85 -10.05 4.45
C ALA A 31 -6.87 -11.19 4.52
N LEU A 32 -8.16 -10.89 4.39
CA LEU A 32 -9.23 -11.89 4.40
C LEU A 32 -9.09 -12.87 3.22
N VAL A 33 -8.91 -12.34 2.00
CA VAL A 33 -8.75 -13.18 0.80
C VAL A 33 -7.49 -14.03 0.90
N SER A 34 -6.37 -13.44 1.34
CA SER A 34 -5.12 -14.19 1.56
C SER A 34 -5.30 -15.29 2.60
N ALA A 35 -5.95 -15.02 3.72
CA ALA A 35 -6.24 -16.01 4.75
C ALA A 35 -7.14 -17.13 4.23
N LEU A 36 -8.20 -16.82 3.47
CA LEU A 36 -9.08 -17.82 2.84
C LEU A 36 -8.32 -18.73 1.87
N MET A 37 -7.42 -18.17 1.06
CA MET A 37 -6.56 -18.93 0.14
C MET A 37 -5.62 -19.87 0.91
N LEU A 38 -5.06 -19.43 2.03
CA LEU A 38 -4.12 -20.23 2.84
C LEU A 38 -4.80 -21.29 3.71
N THR A 39 -6.09 -21.17 3.99
CA THR A 39 -6.81 -22.09 4.89
C THR A 39 -7.88 -22.89 4.18
N VAL A 40 -8.88 -22.23 3.58
CA VAL A 40 -10.04 -22.87 2.96
C VAL A 40 -9.70 -23.39 1.56
N PHE A 41 -8.96 -22.60 0.78
CA PHE A 41 -8.61 -22.91 -0.61
C PHE A 41 -7.16 -23.38 -0.78
N GLN A 42 -6.59 -24.03 0.26
CA GLN A 42 -5.19 -24.44 0.27
C GLN A 42 -4.84 -25.39 -0.89
N SER A 43 -5.73 -26.33 -1.23
CA SER A 43 -5.52 -27.26 -2.35
C SER A 43 -5.44 -26.54 -3.70
N GLN A 44 -6.30 -25.53 -3.90
CA GLN A 44 -6.29 -24.67 -5.09
C GLN A 44 -5.03 -23.80 -5.14
N LEU A 45 -4.62 -23.25 -3.99
CA LEU A 45 -3.39 -22.47 -3.88
C LEU A 45 -2.18 -23.30 -4.30
N VAL A 46 -2.04 -24.52 -3.77
CA VAL A 46 -0.96 -25.45 -4.15
C VAL A 46 -1.01 -25.80 -5.63
N TYR A 47 -2.21 -26.07 -6.17
CA TYR A 47 -2.38 -26.33 -7.60
C TYR A 47 -1.90 -25.16 -8.46
N PHE A 48 -2.26 -23.91 -8.10
CA PHE A 48 -1.80 -22.72 -8.78
C PHE A 48 -0.30 -22.48 -8.64
N LEU A 49 0.30 -22.78 -7.49
CA LEU A 49 1.76 -22.68 -7.30
C LEU A 49 2.52 -23.65 -8.22
N MET A 50 1.98 -24.85 -8.44
CA MET A 50 2.63 -25.88 -9.24
C MET A 50 2.40 -25.72 -10.76
N HIS A 51 1.20 -25.27 -11.16
CA HIS A 51 0.77 -25.29 -12.56
C HIS A 51 0.31 -23.91 -13.08
N GLY A 52 0.13 -22.93 -12.17
CA GLY A 52 -0.55 -21.67 -12.46
C GLY A 52 0.37 -20.50 -12.84
N ARG A 53 1.62 -20.70 -13.26
CA ARG A 53 2.56 -19.61 -13.57
C ARG A 53 1.98 -18.56 -14.51
N LEU A 54 1.25 -19.00 -15.54
CA LEU A 54 0.59 -18.09 -16.49
C LEU A 54 -0.52 -17.27 -15.80
N TRP A 55 -1.33 -17.90 -14.95
CA TRP A 55 -2.40 -17.22 -14.23
C TRP A 55 -1.87 -16.19 -13.21
N LEU A 56 -0.76 -16.49 -12.54
CA LEU A 56 -0.08 -15.55 -11.65
C LEU A 56 0.45 -14.35 -12.43
N MET A 57 1.04 -14.56 -13.59
CA MET A 57 1.47 -13.46 -14.46
C MET A 57 0.28 -12.58 -14.88
N ILE A 58 -0.83 -13.21 -15.33
CA ILE A 58 -2.04 -12.49 -15.72
C ILE A 58 -2.58 -11.69 -14.53
N ALA A 59 -2.65 -12.27 -13.32
CA ALA A 59 -3.10 -11.58 -12.11
C ALA A 59 -2.22 -10.37 -11.79
N THR A 60 -0.90 -10.51 -11.83
CA THR A 60 0.05 -9.42 -11.59
C THR A 60 -0.13 -8.28 -12.61
N PHE A 61 -0.26 -8.58 -13.91
CA PHE A 61 -0.52 -7.55 -14.92
C PHE A 61 -1.90 -6.91 -14.77
N ALA A 62 -2.91 -7.69 -14.37
CA ALA A 62 -4.24 -7.16 -14.08
C ALA A 62 -4.20 -6.22 -12.87
N GLU A 63 -3.43 -6.52 -11.83
CA GLU A 63 -3.22 -5.61 -10.69
C GLU A 63 -2.60 -4.28 -11.12
N LEU A 64 -1.53 -4.33 -11.92
CA LEU A 64 -0.92 -3.12 -12.45
C LEU A 64 -1.90 -2.29 -13.26
N ALA A 65 -2.68 -2.92 -14.14
CA ALA A 65 -3.72 -2.25 -14.91
C ALA A 65 -4.80 -1.62 -14.01
N LEU A 66 -5.27 -2.35 -12.98
CA LEU A 66 -6.29 -1.89 -12.05
C LEU A 66 -5.83 -0.69 -11.22
N VAL A 67 -4.55 -0.61 -10.81
CA VAL A 67 -4.00 0.57 -10.13
C VAL A 67 -4.13 1.82 -11.03
N PHE A 68 -3.74 1.72 -12.31
CA PHE A 68 -3.87 2.83 -13.24
C PHE A 68 -5.33 3.21 -13.51
N VAL A 69 -6.21 2.21 -13.66
CA VAL A 69 -7.65 2.44 -13.85
C VAL A 69 -8.26 3.10 -12.63
N ALA A 70 -8.02 2.58 -11.41
CA ALA A 70 -8.52 3.16 -10.17
C ALA A 70 -8.03 4.60 -9.97
N SER A 71 -6.73 4.84 -10.19
CA SER A 71 -6.13 6.17 -10.10
C SER A 71 -6.75 7.16 -11.10
N SER A 72 -6.93 6.73 -12.35
CA SER A 72 -7.55 7.55 -13.39
C SER A 72 -9.01 7.86 -13.07
N MET A 73 -9.78 6.87 -12.59
CA MET A 73 -11.18 7.07 -12.18
C MET A 73 -11.30 7.98 -10.96
N ALA A 74 -10.41 7.84 -9.99
CA ALA A 74 -10.34 8.70 -8.82
C ALA A 74 -10.04 10.16 -9.23
N ALA A 75 -9.07 10.37 -10.13
CA ALA A 75 -8.75 11.70 -10.66
C ALA A 75 -9.93 12.37 -11.38
N LYS A 76 -10.77 11.59 -12.04
CA LYS A 76 -12.01 12.06 -12.71
C LYS A 76 -13.22 12.14 -11.77
N ASN A 77 -13.03 11.89 -10.47
CA ASN A 77 -14.10 11.80 -9.47
C ASN A 77 -15.23 10.84 -9.87
N SER A 78 -14.88 9.73 -10.55
CA SER A 78 -15.84 8.73 -11.00
C SER A 78 -16.39 7.91 -9.83
N PRO A 79 -17.70 7.64 -9.76
CA PRO A 79 -18.27 6.76 -8.73
C PRO A 79 -17.73 5.32 -8.80
N ALA A 80 -17.20 4.90 -9.96
CA ALA A 80 -16.61 3.59 -10.15
C ALA A 80 -15.21 3.43 -9.50
N ALA A 81 -14.57 4.53 -9.06
CA ALA A 81 -13.24 4.46 -8.45
C ALA A 81 -13.20 3.56 -7.20
N LEU A 82 -14.23 3.65 -6.35
CA LEU A 82 -14.31 2.80 -5.15
C LEU A 82 -14.51 1.32 -5.48
N PRO A 83 -15.48 0.90 -6.29
CA PRO A 83 -15.59 -0.50 -6.72
C PRO A 83 -14.30 -1.04 -7.33
N VAL A 84 -13.62 -0.28 -8.18
CA VAL A 84 -12.35 -0.72 -8.79
C VAL A 84 -11.24 -0.88 -7.74
N PHE A 85 -11.14 0.03 -6.77
CA PHE A 85 -10.20 -0.11 -5.64
C PHE A 85 -10.48 -1.38 -4.82
N LEU A 86 -11.76 -1.70 -4.55
CA LEU A 86 -12.11 -2.91 -3.80
C LEU A 86 -11.80 -4.19 -4.60
N VAL A 87 -12.08 -4.22 -5.90
CA VAL A 87 -11.69 -5.33 -6.80
C VAL A 87 -10.17 -5.50 -6.81
N TYR A 88 -9.43 -4.40 -6.89
CA TYR A 88 -7.98 -4.41 -6.77
C TYR A 88 -7.53 -5.03 -5.44
N SER A 89 -8.13 -4.63 -4.31
CA SER A 89 -7.78 -5.15 -2.98
C SER A 89 -8.03 -6.66 -2.85
N VAL A 90 -9.10 -7.16 -3.45
CA VAL A 90 -9.41 -8.61 -3.52
C VAL A 90 -8.35 -9.36 -4.35
N LEU A 91 -8.03 -8.84 -5.54
CA LEU A 91 -7.02 -9.44 -6.41
C LEU A 91 -5.64 -9.42 -5.76
N ASN A 92 -5.28 -8.31 -5.11
CA ASN A 92 -4.04 -8.20 -4.36
C ASN A 92 -3.97 -9.21 -3.19
N GLY A 93 -5.08 -9.44 -2.47
CA GLY A 93 -5.16 -10.50 -1.45
C GLY A 93 -4.93 -11.90 -2.03
N PHE A 94 -5.43 -12.16 -3.23
CA PHE A 94 -5.18 -13.39 -3.95
C PHE A 94 -3.68 -13.55 -4.28
N THR A 95 -3.05 -12.57 -4.88
CA THR A 95 -1.61 -12.62 -5.22
C THR A 95 -0.71 -12.62 -3.98
N LEU A 96 -1.07 -11.88 -2.93
CA LEU A 96 -0.37 -11.92 -1.64
C LEU A 96 -0.34 -13.33 -1.04
N SER A 97 -1.41 -14.13 -1.20
CA SER A 97 -1.44 -15.49 -0.66
C SER A 97 -0.31 -16.37 -1.19
N PHE A 98 0.09 -16.18 -2.45
CA PHE A 98 1.22 -16.92 -3.04
C PHE A 98 2.56 -16.51 -2.45
N VAL A 99 2.73 -15.24 -2.12
CA VAL A 99 3.96 -14.76 -1.47
C VAL A 99 4.01 -15.24 -0.01
N VAL A 100 2.92 -15.04 0.72
CA VAL A 100 2.81 -15.39 2.15
C VAL A 100 2.94 -16.90 2.38
N ALA A 101 2.52 -17.74 1.43
CA ALA A 101 2.62 -19.20 1.50
C ALA A 101 4.07 -19.73 1.67
N PHE A 102 5.08 -18.93 1.34
CA PHE A 102 6.49 -19.30 1.51
C PHE A 102 7.07 -18.97 2.89
N TYR A 103 6.28 -18.36 3.79
CA TYR A 103 6.74 -17.92 5.11
C TYR A 103 5.95 -18.60 6.23
N THR A 104 6.59 -18.75 7.39
CA THR A 104 5.90 -19.28 8.56
C THR A 104 4.82 -18.31 9.05
N PRO A 105 3.70 -18.79 9.64
CA PRO A 105 2.67 -17.92 10.21
C PRO A 105 3.22 -16.92 11.25
N GLY A 106 4.23 -17.32 12.03
CA GLY A 106 4.90 -16.47 13.00
C GLY A 106 5.63 -15.30 12.36
N THR A 107 6.37 -15.57 11.27
CA THR A 107 7.08 -14.56 10.49
C THR A 107 6.10 -13.58 9.84
N VAL A 108 5.00 -14.08 9.26
CA VAL A 108 3.95 -13.24 8.66
C VAL A 108 3.33 -12.31 9.69
N LEU A 109 2.95 -12.84 10.87
CA LEU A 109 2.37 -12.04 11.95
C LEU A 109 3.35 -10.98 12.45
N SER A 110 4.61 -11.35 12.67
CA SER A 110 5.66 -10.43 13.13
C SER A 110 5.91 -9.32 12.12
N ALA A 111 5.95 -9.65 10.83
CA ALA A 111 6.10 -8.68 9.74
C ALA A 111 4.89 -7.73 9.67
N PHE A 112 3.67 -8.26 9.80
CA PHE A 112 2.44 -7.45 9.77
C PHE A 112 2.39 -6.47 10.95
N VAL A 113 2.65 -6.93 12.16
CA VAL A 113 2.67 -6.06 13.36
C VAL A 113 3.75 -5.00 13.25
N SER A 114 4.96 -5.36 12.83
CA SER A 114 6.06 -4.42 12.63
C SER A 114 5.74 -3.36 11.58
N SER A 115 5.13 -3.79 10.47
CA SER A 115 4.68 -2.88 9.40
C SER A 115 3.60 -1.92 9.88
N ALA A 116 2.61 -2.43 10.64
CA ALA A 116 1.55 -1.60 11.20
C ALA A 116 2.10 -0.56 12.19
N LEU A 117 3.02 -0.95 13.07
CA LEU A 117 3.66 -0.02 14.00
C LEU A 117 4.44 1.07 13.25
N LEU A 118 5.29 0.67 12.31
CA LEU A 118 6.07 1.62 11.51
C LEU A 118 5.17 2.55 10.68
N PHE A 119 4.11 2.00 10.08
CA PHE A 119 3.10 2.76 9.36
C PHE A 119 2.47 3.85 10.22
N PHE A 120 1.97 3.51 11.42
CA PHE A 120 1.34 4.50 12.31
C PHE A 120 2.32 5.57 12.79
N VAL A 121 3.57 5.20 13.07
CA VAL A 121 4.62 6.17 13.43
C VAL A 121 4.89 7.13 12.28
N MET A 122 5.07 6.62 11.06
CA MET A 122 5.36 7.46 9.90
C MET A 122 4.16 8.30 9.48
N ALA A 123 2.95 7.77 9.57
CA ALA A 123 1.71 8.52 9.37
C ALA A 123 1.59 9.68 10.38
N ALA A 124 1.86 9.43 11.66
CA ALA A 124 1.87 10.47 12.69
C ALA A 124 2.92 11.56 12.37
N ILE A 125 4.13 11.18 11.96
CA ILE A 125 5.15 12.14 11.53
C ILE A 125 4.62 12.99 10.37
N GLY A 126 4.00 12.40 9.35
CA GLY A 126 3.42 13.12 8.21
C GLY A 126 2.30 14.09 8.62
N ILE A 127 1.42 13.67 9.53
CA ILE A 127 0.30 14.48 10.02
C ILE A 127 0.78 15.68 10.84
N PHE A 128 1.77 15.49 11.73
CA PHE A 128 2.17 16.50 12.70
C PHE A 128 3.36 17.36 12.28
N THR A 129 4.13 16.93 11.28
CA THR A 129 5.28 17.71 10.80
C THR A 129 4.85 19.06 10.21
N LYS A 130 5.64 20.10 10.51
CA LYS A 130 5.49 21.44 9.92
C LYS A 130 6.40 21.65 8.69
N LYS A 131 7.37 20.74 8.49
CA LYS A 131 8.27 20.83 7.34
C LYS A 131 7.55 20.34 6.09
N ASP A 132 7.74 21.01 4.96
CA ASP A 132 7.23 20.53 3.68
C ASP A 132 8.01 19.31 3.22
N LEU A 133 7.30 18.19 3.07
CA LEU A 133 7.85 16.91 2.63
C LEU A 133 7.80 16.72 1.10
N SER A 134 7.29 17.68 0.34
CA SER A 134 7.09 17.54 -1.12
C SER A 134 8.39 17.27 -1.88
N GLY A 135 9.49 17.90 -1.46
CA GLY A 135 10.81 17.64 -2.03
C GLY A 135 11.29 16.21 -1.75
N MET A 136 11.13 15.76 -0.52
CA MET A 136 11.44 14.40 -0.10
C MET A 136 10.58 13.38 -0.85
N GLY A 137 9.27 13.61 -0.95
CA GLY A 137 8.35 12.71 -1.65
C GLY A 137 8.75 12.50 -3.12
N ARG A 138 9.12 13.57 -3.83
CA ARG A 138 9.62 13.47 -5.22
C ARG A 138 10.91 12.65 -5.31
N ALA A 139 11.85 12.86 -4.40
CA ALA A 139 13.09 12.09 -4.35
C ALA A 139 12.85 10.61 -4.05
N LEU A 140 11.92 10.29 -3.11
CA LEU A 140 11.55 8.93 -2.79
C LEU A 140 10.83 8.22 -3.93
N MET A 141 9.97 8.93 -4.69
CA MET A 141 9.36 8.37 -5.91
C MET A 141 10.40 8.05 -6.98
N ALA A 142 11.41 8.89 -7.16
CA ALA A 142 12.53 8.59 -8.07
C ALA A 142 13.35 7.38 -7.57
N ALA A 143 13.62 7.31 -6.26
CA ALA A 143 14.30 6.17 -5.64
C ALA A 143 13.49 4.87 -5.81
N LEU A 144 12.15 4.93 -5.68
CA LEU A 144 11.26 3.79 -5.89
C LEU A 144 11.39 3.23 -7.31
N VAL A 145 11.42 4.10 -8.33
CA VAL A 145 11.65 3.67 -9.72
C VAL A 145 13.00 2.96 -9.86
N GLY A 146 14.06 3.51 -9.26
CA GLY A 146 15.38 2.89 -9.24
C GLY A 146 15.38 1.51 -8.56
N LEU A 147 14.66 1.37 -7.44
CA LEU A 147 14.54 0.08 -6.73
C LEU A 147 13.72 -0.94 -7.52
N ILE A 148 12.68 -0.52 -8.24
CA ILE A 148 11.93 -1.42 -9.15
C ILE A 148 12.87 -1.95 -10.26
N ILE A 149 13.69 -1.08 -10.85
CA ILE A 149 14.69 -1.51 -11.85
C ILE A 149 15.68 -2.48 -11.21
N ALA A 150 16.17 -2.20 -10.01
CA ALA A 150 17.08 -3.08 -9.26
C ALA A 150 16.44 -4.46 -8.97
N MET A 151 15.14 -4.50 -8.62
CA MET A 151 14.39 -5.75 -8.46
C MET A 151 14.34 -6.55 -9.77
N ILE A 152 14.03 -5.89 -10.89
CA ILE A 152 13.99 -6.54 -12.20
C ILE A 152 15.37 -7.12 -12.56
N VAL A 153 16.44 -6.36 -12.35
CA VAL A 153 17.81 -6.85 -12.56
C VAL A 153 18.10 -8.04 -11.65
N ASN A 154 17.68 -7.99 -10.38
CA ASN A 154 17.92 -9.10 -9.44
C ASN A 154 17.16 -10.39 -9.81
N LEU A 155 16.05 -10.32 -10.56
CA LEU A 155 15.39 -11.51 -11.09
C LEU A 155 16.31 -12.35 -11.99
N PHE A 156 17.27 -11.72 -12.69
CA PHE A 156 18.25 -12.38 -13.53
C PHE A 156 19.52 -12.77 -12.78
N LEU A 157 19.93 -11.95 -11.78
CA LEU A 157 21.11 -12.21 -10.97
C LEU A 157 20.88 -13.28 -9.90
N ALA A 158 19.62 -13.43 -9.43
CA ALA A 158 19.20 -14.34 -8.36
C ALA A 158 20.09 -14.22 -7.09
N ASN A 159 20.51 -12.98 -6.76
CA ASN A 159 21.41 -12.72 -5.64
C ASN A 159 20.61 -12.39 -4.38
N SER A 160 20.64 -13.27 -3.38
CA SER A 160 19.90 -13.14 -2.12
C SER A 160 20.38 -11.98 -1.24
N PHE A 161 21.67 -11.62 -1.28
CA PHE A 161 22.19 -10.46 -0.55
C PHE A 161 21.67 -9.17 -1.17
N PHE A 162 21.65 -9.10 -2.50
CA PHE A 162 21.13 -7.94 -3.21
C PHE A 162 19.61 -7.78 -3.00
N ASP A 163 18.84 -8.89 -2.98
CA ASP A 163 17.41 -8.86 -2.64
C ASP A 163 17.17 -8.31 -1.23
N TYR A 164 17.98 -8.72 -0.25
CA TYR A 164 17.91 -8.19 1.10
C TYR A 164 18.17 -6.67 1.15
N MET A 165 19.22 -6.21 0.45
CA MET A 165 19.55 -4.78 0.39
C MET A 165 18.42 -3.96 -0.26
N ILE A 166 17.82 -4.46 -1.34
CA ILE A 166 16.65 -3.86 -1.96
C ILE A 166 15.50 -3.79 -0.95
N SER A 167 15.23 -4.87 -0.22
CA SER A 167 14.14 -4.91 0.75
C SER A 167 14.33 -3.88 1.89
N VAL A 168 15.55 -3.72 2.41
CA VAL A 168 15.89 -2.69 3.40
C VAL A 168 15.67 -1.28 2.82
N ALA A 169 16.13 -1.04 1.59
CA ALA A 169 15.94 0.25 0.92
C ALA A 169 14.44 0.54 0.67
N MET A 170 13.65 -0.47 0.30
CA MET A 170 12.19 -0.35 0.14
C MET A 170 11.50 0.03 1.45
N VAL A 171 11.89 -0.56 2.60
CA VAL A 171 11.35 -0.16 3.91
C VAL A 171 11.57 1.33 4.17
N LEU A 172 12.77 1.86 3.89
CA LEU A 172 13.07 3.28 4.06
C LEU A 172 12.24 4.16 3.11
N VAL A 173 12.15 3.76 1.85
CA VAL A 173 11.39 4.52 0.83
C VAL A 173 9.91 4.55 1.17
N PHE A 174 9.27 3.39 1.43
CA PHE A 174 7.84 3.37 1.74
C PHE A 174 7.51 4.02 3.08
N SER A 175 8.39 3.94 4.08
CA SER A 175 8.25 4.70 5.32
C SER A 175 8.18 6.21 5.05
N GLY A 176 9.07 6.72 4.23
CA GLY A 176 9.06 8.14 3.86
C GLY A 176 7.85 8.53 3.00
N LEU A 177 7.42 7.67 2.07
CA LEU A 177 6.22 7.89 1.24
C LEU A 177 4.96 7.93 2.09
N ILE A 178 4.82 7.04 3.09
CA ILE A 178 3.72 7.08 4.07
C ILE A 178 3.65 8.43 4.77
N ALA A 179 4.78 8.98 5.24
CA ALA A 179 4.79 10.30 5.86
C ALA A 179 4.38 11.41 4.88
N TRP A 180 4.90 11.37 3.66
CA TRP A 180 4.57 12.35 2.63
C TRP A 180 3.10 12.27 2.21
N ASP A 181 2.54 11.08 1.95
CA ASP A 181 1.14 10.91 1.56
C ASP A 181 0.19 11.35 2.67
N ASN A 182 0.53 11.12 3.93
CA ASN A 182 -0.24 11.63 5.05
C ASN A 182 -0.20 13.16 5.16
N GLN A 183 0.92 13.80 4.88
CA GLN A 183 0.97 15.26 4.78
C GLN A 183 0.13 15.78 3.61
N LYS A 184 0.13 15.08 2.48
CA LYS A 184 -0.63 15.43 1.28
C LYS A 184 -2.14 15.44 1.50
N ILE A 185 -2.69 14.59 2.41
CA ILE A 185 -4.11 14.64 2.79
C ILE A 185 -4.47 16.05 3.28
N ARG A 186 -3.68 16.60 4.21
CA ARG A 186 -3.91 17.96 4.73
C ARG A 186 -3.80 19.01 3.62
N TYR A 187 -2.78 18.92 2.78
CA TYR A 187 -2.57 19.85 1.67
C TYR A 187 -3.75 19.86 0.68
N VAL A 188 -4.27 18.68 0.32
CA VAL A 188 -5.46 18.55 -0.54
C VAL A 188 -6.69 19.19 0.11
N TYR A 189 -6.89 18.97 1.41
CA TYR A 189 -8.00 19.56 2.16
C TYR A 189 -7.95 21.09 2.17
N GLU A 190 -6.78 21.65 2.47
CA GLU A 190 -6.55 23.10 2.50
C GLU A 190 -6.75 23.74 1.11
N GLN A 191 -6.18 23.14 0.04
CA GLN A 191 -6.35 23.62 -1.33
C GLN A 191 -7.80 23.58 -1.81
N SER A 192 -8.55 22.57 -1.39
CA SER A 192 -9.97 22.40 -1.73
C SER A 192 -10.89 23.26 -0.85
N ARG A 193 -10.36 24.10 0.03
CA ARG A 193 -11.12 24.89 1.00
C ARG A 193 -12.15 24.06 1.77
N GLY A 194 -11.76 22.83 2.15
CA GLY A 194 -12.63 21.89 2.85
C GLY A 194 -13.66 21.15 1.99
N GLN A 195 -13.78 21.49 0.70
CA GLN A 195 -14.71 20.82 -0.23
C GLN A 195 -13.98 19.72 -1.03
N VAL A 196 -13.67 18.62 -0.35
CA VAL A 196 -12.92 17.54 -0.99
C VAL A 196 -13.85 16.58 -1.74
N ALA A 197 -13.60 16.42 -3.04
CA ALA A 197 -14.32 15.47 -3.87
C ALA A 197 -14.00 14.01 -3.44
N THR A 198 -14.97 13.10 -3.57
CA THR A 198 -14.82 11.68 -3.20
C THR A 198 -13.66 11.00 -3.92
N GLY A 199 -13.36 11.40 -5.15
CA GLY A 199 -12.20 10.91 -5.91
C GLY A 199 -10.87 11.11 -5.19
N TRP A 200 -10.69 12.25 -4.49
CA TRP A 200 -9.50 12.48 -3.69
C TRP A 200 -9.39 11.53 -2.49
N VAL A 201 -10.52 11.23 -1.84
CA VAL A 201 -10.55 10.25 -0.74
C VAL A 201 -10.02 8.90 -1.22
N ILE A 202 -10.52 8.42 -2.38
CA ILE A 202 -10.15 7.12 -2.94
C ILE A 202 -8.70 7.14 -3.45
N SER A 203 -8.27 8.23 -4.10
CA SER A 203 -6.88 8.39 -4.57
C SER A 203 -5.89 8.33 -3.40
N MET A 204 -6.16 9.05 -2.30
CA MET A 204 -5.30 9.02 -1.11
C MET A 204 -5.33 7.65 -0.44
N ALA A 205 -6.51 7.03 -0.35
CA ALA A 205 -6.64 5.69 0.21
C ALA A 205 -5.86 4.64 -0.58
N LEU A 206 -5.93 4.68 -1.92
CA LEU A 206 -5.17 3.79 -2.80
C LEU A 206 -3.66 3.97 -2.62
N SER A 207 -3.17 5.22 -2.59
CA SER A 207 -1.75 5.52 -2.39
C SER A 207 -1.24 4.93 -1.08
N ILE A 208 -1.90 5.27 0.03
CA ILE A 208 -1.52 4.82 1.38
C ILE A 208 -1.65 3.29 1.53
N TYR A 209 -2.67 2.70 0.91
CA TYR A 209 -2.82 1.24 0.88
C TYR A 209 -1.63 0.57 0.18
N LEU A 210 -1.22 1.08 -0.99
CA LEU A 210 -0.08 0.56 -1.74
C LEU A 210 1.22 0.69 -0.95
N ASP A 211 1.43 1.83 -0.29
CA ASP A 211 2.59 2.03 0.58
C ASP A 211 2.64 1.01 1.71
N PHE A 212 1.48 0.75 2.37
CA PHE A 212 1.40 -0.24 3.44
C PHE A 212 1.70 -1.66 2.95
N ILE A 213 1.10 -2.09 1.84
CA ILE A 213 1.32 -3.44 1.29
C ILE A 213 2.78 -3.64 0.90
N ASN A 214 3.40 -2.66 0.26
CA ASN A 214 4.80 -2.75 -0.13
C ASN A 214 5.76 -2.70 1.08
N LEU A 215 5.43 -1.90 2.10
CA LEU A 215 6.15 -1.90 3.37
C LEU A 215 6.08 -3.28 4.04
N PHE A 216 4.88 -3.86 4.12
CA PHE A 216 4.66 -5.20 4.67
C PHE A 216 5.48 -6.26 3.92
N LEU A 217 5.40 -6.29 2.58
CA LEU A 217 6.15 -7.24 1.77
C LEU A 217 7.67 -7.08 1.95
N SER A 218 8.15 -5.86 2.10
CA SER A 218 9.57 -5.59 2.29
C SER A 218 10.06 -6.08 3.66
N ILE A 219 9.28 -5.82 4.72
CA ILE A 219 9.58 -6.33 6.08
C ILE A 219 9.45 -7.86 6.12
N LEU A 220 8.45 -8.43 5.46
CA LEU A 220 8.26 -9.87 5.36
C LEU A 220 9.48 -10.58 4.74
N ARG A 221 10.03 -10.04 3.66
CA ARG A 221 11.26 -10.55 3.03
C ARG A 221 12.48 -10.46 3.95
N ILE A 222 12.57 -9.38 4.76
CA ILE A 222 13.67 -9.22 5.71
C ILE A 222 13.57 -10.26 6.82
N PHE A 223 12.39 -10.48 7.40
CA PHE A 223 12.18 -11.41 8.51
C PHE A 223 12.25 -12.87 8.06
N GLY A 224 11.72 -13.18 6.89
CA GLY A 224 11.67 -14.53 6.34
C GLY A 224 12.97 -15.03 5.71
N ARG A 225 14.08 -14.29 5.85
CA ARG A 225 15.39 -14.71 5.33
C ARG A 225 15.91 -15.97 6.01
N ASN A 226 15.45 -16.24 7.22
CA ASN A 226 15.90 -17.37 8.03
C ASN A 226 14.86 -18.50 8.15
N ASP A 227 13.73 -18.41 7.40
CA ASP A 227 12.71 -19.46 7.29
C ASP A 227 13.08 -20.54 6.20
#